data_0bc59dc3fe447b40ca308452bb117f5d
#
_entry.id   0bc59dc3fe447b40ca308452bb117f5d
#
_cell.length_a   1.000
_cell.length_b   1.000
_cell.length_c   1.000
_cell.angle_alpha   90.00
_cell.angle_beta   90.00
_cell.angle_gamma   90.00
#
_symmetry.space_group_name_H-M   'P 1'
#
loop_
_entity.id
_entity.type
_entity.pdbx_description
1 polymer ?
#
loop_
_entity_poly.entity_id
_entity_poly.type
_entity_poly.pdbx_seq_one_letter_code
_entity_poly.pdbx_strand_id
1 'polypeptide(L)'
;ITELDQYLFGTGTHYDIYKKLGAHPMEWRGKSGTRFAVWAPHAKSVSVIGEFNNWDSKACPMERNDPLGIYTAFVPEAKKGDLYKFCIETFSGSFIDKADPFANSAEMRPGTASRITDISNLKWSDGKWMEHRKTWDHHKEPMAIYEAHIGSWKRHPGEDYKGFYTYREFADRKSTRLNSSH
;
A
#
# COMPACT_ATOMS: atom_id res chain seq x y z
N ILE A 1 -15.94 4.20 7.57
CA ILE A 1 -16.40 4.69 6.25
C ILE A 1 -17.70 5.42 6.48
N THR A 2 -17.76 6.72 6.15
CA THR A 2 -18.93 7.59 6.32
C THR A 2 -19.90 7.41 5.16
N GLU A 3 -21.13 7.93 5.30
CA GLU A 3 -22.12 7.95 4.20
C GLU A 3 -21.59 8.73 2.99
N LEU A 4 -20.85 9.83 3.23
CA LEU A 4 -20.20 10.60 2.16
C LEU A 4 -19.14 9.76 1.45
N ASP A 5 -18.31 9.01 2.18
CA ASP A 5 -17.32 8.08 1.57
C ASP A 5 -18.04 7.05 0.69
N GLN A 6 -19.16 6.51 1.15
CA GLN A 6 -19.95 5.52 0.39
C GLN A 6 -20.53 6.14 -0.89
N TYR A 7 -21.11 7.33 -0.79
CA TYR A 7 -21.66 8.04 -1.96
C TYR A 7 -20.57 8.32 -3.00
N LEU A 8 -19.46 8.93 -2.58
CA LEU A 8 -18.35 9.26 -3.48
C LEU A 8 -17.72 8.01 -4.11
N PHE A 9 -17.59 6.93 -3.34
CA PHE A 9 -17.07 5.67 -3.86
C PHE A 9 -18.02 5.04 -4.86
N GLY A 10 -19.33 5.02 -4.57
CA GLY A 10 -20.36 4.50 -5.47
C GLY A 10 -20.48 5.27 -6.79
N THR A 11 -20.19 6.58 -6.79
CA THR A 11 -20.15 7.42 -8.00
C THR A 11 -18.80 7.41 -8.72
N GLY A 12 -17.78 6.72 -8.18
CA GLY A 12 -16.43 6.68 -8.77
C GLY A 12 -15.64 7.98 -8.64
N THR A 13 -16.04 8.86 -7.73
CA THR A 13 -15.42 10.19 -7.54
C THR A 13 -14.62 10.32 -6.23
N HIS A 14 -14.43 9.22 -5.50
CA HIS A 14 -13.68 9.23 -4.24
C HIS A 14 -12.17 9.10 -4.48
N TYR A 15 -11.50 10.17 -4.85
CA TYR A 15 -10.05 10.17 -5.13
C TYR A 15 -9.17 9.87 -3.91
N ASP A 16 -9.69 10.06 -2.70
CA ASP A 16 -8.99 9.80 -1.43
C ASP A 16 -9.36 8.45 -0.80
N ILE A 17 -9.98 7.53 -1.55
CA ILE A 17 -10.44 6.23 -1.01
C ILE A 17 -9.29 5.39 -0.42
N TYR A 18 -8.06 5.58 -0.88
CA TYR A 18 -6.87 4.94 -0.33
C TYR A 18 -6.59 5.29 1.14
N LYS A 19 -7.15 6.38 1.66
CA LYS A 19 -7.12 6.74 3.09
C LYS A 19 -8.14 5.94 3.92
N LYS A 20 -9.04 5.25 3.25
CA LYS A 20 -10.14 4.49 3.85
C LYS A 20 -9.98 2.98 3.65
N LEU A 21 -9.69 2.53 2.43
CA LEU A 21 -9.38 1.13 2.14
C LEU A 21 -7.91 0.83 2.49
N GLY A 22 -7.61 -0.43 2.75
CA GLY A 22 -6.30 -0.86 3.18
C GLY A 22 -6.16 -1.08 4.68
N ALA A 23 -4.91 -1.17 5.14
CA ALA A 23 -4.54 -1.33 6.54
C ALA A 23 -4.01 -0.02 7.12
N HIS A 24 -4.68 0.51 8.12
CA HIS A 24 -4.37 1.80 8.75
C HIS A 24 -4.14 1.62 10.26
N PRO A 25 -2.87 1.66 10.72
CA PRO A 25 -2.58 1.73 12.15
C PRO A 25 -3.25 2.94 12.79
N MET A 26 -3.95 2.73 13.90
CA MET A 26 -4.66 3.80 14.60
C MET A 26 -4.95 3.42 16.06
N GLU A 27 -5.34 4.41 16.83
CA GLU A 27 -5.96 4.18 18.13
C GLU A 27 -7.49 4.25 18.00
N TRP A 28 -8.17 3.26 18.55
CA TRP A 28 -9.63 3.21 18.58
C TRP A 28 -10.13 2.76 19.95
N ARG A 29 -10.99 3.57 20.58
CA ARG A 29 -11.53 3.34 21.93
C ARG A 29 -10.44 3.04 22.98
N GLY A 30 -9.33 3.79 22.91
CA GLY A 30 -8.19 3.64 23.84
C GLY A 30 -7.32 2.40 23.61
N LYS A 31 -7.50 1.70 22.48
CA LYS A 31 -6.64 0.57 22.08
C LYS A 31 -5.91 0.89 20.78
N SER A 32 -4.58 0.74 20.81
CA SER A 32 -3.77 0.76 19.59
C SER A 32 -4.00 -0.51 18.78
N GLY A 33 -4.01 -0.41 17.47
CA GLY A 33 -4.22 -1.54 16.58
C GLY A 33 -4.25 -1.10 15.11
N THR A 34 -4.77 -1.94 14.26
CA THR A 34 -4.90 -1.66 12.83
C THR A 34 -6.35 -1.81 12.39
N ARG A 35 -6.87 -0.79 11.69
CA ARG A 35 -8.13 -0.88 10.98
C ARG A 35 -7.87 -1.40 9.58
N PHE A 36 -8.58 -2.44 9.20
CA PHE A 36 -8.58 -3.01 7.87
C PHE A 36 -9.88 -2.67 7.15
N ALA A 37 -9.80 -2.37 5.87
CA ALA A 37 -10.96 -2.19 5.01
C ALA A 37 -10.66 -2.68 3.60
N VAL A 38 -11.60 -3.45 3.02
CA VAL A 38 -11.48 -3.99 1.67
C VAL A 38 -12.82 -3.98 0.96
N TRP A 39 -12.79 -3.68 -0.32
CA TRP A 39 -13.95 -3.78 -1.19
C TRP A 39 -14.03 -5.17 -1.81
N ALA A 40 -15.07 -5.91 -1.47
CA ALA A 40 -15.30 -7.27 -1.94
C ALA A 40 -16.82 -7.53 -2.15
N PRO A 41 -17.47 -6.85 -3.10
CA PRO A 41 -18.93 -6.83 -3.23
C PRO A 41 -19.54 -8.21 -3.50
N HIS A 42 -18.78 -9.12 -4.10
CA HIS A 42 -19.21 -10.49 -4.42
C HIS A 42 -18.74 -11.53 -3.40
N ALA A 43 -18.18 -11.12 -2.27
CA ALA A 43 -17.82 -12.03 -1.20
C ALA A 43 -19.06 -12.39 -0.36
N LYS A 44 -19.15 -13.66 0.05
CA LYS A 44 -20.10 -14.12 1.06
C LYS A 44 -19.67 -13.64 2.45
N SER A 45 -18.38 -13.79 2.77
CA SER A 45 -17.74 -13.25 3.97
C SER A 45 -16.28 -12.93 3.71
N VAL A 46 -15.69 -12.07 4.53
CA VAL A 46 -14.27 -11.71 4.48
C VAL A 46 -13.71 -11.76 5.90
N SER A 47 -12.50 -12.27 6.04
CA SER A 47 -11.72 -12.22 7.28
C SER A 47 -10.34 -11.64 6.97
N VAL A 48 -9.74 -10.91 7.90
CA VAL A 48 -8.33 -10.55 7.81
C VAL A 48 -7.49 -11.61 8.54
N ILE A 49 -6.47 -12.10 7.85
CA ILE A 49 -5.54 -13.11 8.35
C ILE A 49 -4.11 -12.56 8.30
N GLY A 50 -3.27 -12.94 9.24
CA GLY A 50 -1.91 -12.45 9.30
C GLY A 50 -1.12 -13.03 10.48
N GLU A 51 0.09 -12.52 10.68
CA GLU A 51 0.97 -12.94 11.76
C GLU A 51 0.33 -12.73 13.16
N PHE A 52 -0.50 -11.69 13.29
CA PHE A 52 -1.19 -11.33 14.54
C PHE A 52 -2.27 -12.33 14.97
N ASN A 53 -2.73 -13.21 14.11
CA ASN A 53 -3.75 -14.24 14.42
C ASN A 53 -3.39 -15.62 13.87
N ASN A 54 -2.09 -15.89 13.65
CA ASN A 54 -1.58 -17.16 13.12
C ASN A 54 -2.25 -17.59 11.80
N TRP A 55 -2.65 -16.62 10.97
CA TRP A 55 -3.33 -16.84 9.69
C TRP A 55 -4.68 -17.58 9.81
N ASP A 56 -5.32 -17.52 10.99
CA ASP A 56 -6.62 -18.14 11.21
C ASP A 56 -7.76 -17.29 10.66
N SER A 57 -8.44 -17.81 9.64
CA SER A 57 -9.57 -17.14 8.98
C SER A 57 -10.81 -16.98 9.86
N LYS A 58 -10.87 -17.64 11.02
CA LYS A 58 -11.98 -17.53 11.97
C LYS A 58 -11.75 -16.49 13.05
N ALA A 59 -10.49 -16.08 13.28
CA ALA A 59 -10.12 -15.23 14.38
C ALA A 59 -10.54 -13.76 14.21
N CYS A 60 -10.49 -13.22 13.00
CA CYS A 60 -10.77 -11.82 12.72
C CYS A 60 -11.75 -11.64 11.54
N PRO A 61 -13.04 -12.02 11.73
CA PRO A 61 -14.05 -11.76 10.70
C PRO A 61 -14.28 -10.25 10.54
N MET A 62 -14.55 -9.83 9.31
CA MET A 62 -14.80 -8.43 8.96
C MET A 62 -16.30 -8.18 8.82
N GLU A 63 -16.74 -7.02 9.31
CA GLU A 63 -18.12 -6.58 9.17
C GLU A 63 -18.35 -5.97 7.79
N ARG A 64 -19.45 -6.37 7.14
CA ARG A 64 -19.86 -5.80 5.86
C ARG A 64 -20.56 -4.48 6.07
N ASN A 65 -20.04 -3.44 5.45
CA ASN A 65 -20.68 -2.12 5.41
C ASN A 65 -21.40 -1.97 4.06
N ASP A 66 -22.70 -2.23 4.04
CA ASP A 66 -23.52 -2.10 2.84
C ASP A 66 -23.97 -0.65 2.61
N PRO A 67 -24.33 -0.25 1.35
CA PRO A 67 -24.67 -1.14 0.22
C PRO A 67 -23.51 -1.53 -0.71
N LEU A 68 -22.31 -1.03 -0.54
CA LEU A 68 -21.24 -1.12 -1.54
C LEU A 68 -20.39 -2.40 -1.44
N GLY A 69 -20.61 -3.22 -0.39
CA GLY A 69 -19.81 -4.42 -0.19
C GLY A 69 -18.38 -4.14 0.28
N ILE A 70 -18.21 -3.11 1.10
CA ILE A 70 -16.95 -2.82 1.79
C ILE A 70 -16.98 -3.54 3.13
N TYR A 71 -15.95 -4.32 3.41
CA TYR A 71 -15.75 -5.01 4.67
C TYR A 71 -14.74 -4.27 5.53
N THR A 72 -14.98 -4.19 6.85
CA THR A 72 -14.09 -3.50 7.79
C THR A 72 -13.89 -4.34 9.06
N ALA A 73 -12.69 -4.23 9.65
CA ALA A 73 -12.40 -4.75 10.98
C ALA A 73 -11.37 -3.87 11.67
N PHE A 74 -11.39 -3.83 13.01
CA PHE A 74 -10.32 -3.29 13.82
C PHE A 74 -9.70 -4.43 14.64
N VAL A 75 -8.37 -4.60 14.52
CA VAL A 75 -7.63 -5.68 15.18
C VAL A 75 -6.57 -5.06 16.09
N PRO A 76 -6.77 -5.10 17.42
CA PRO A 76 -5.83 -4.50 18.38
C PRO A 76 -4.43 -5.12 18.34
N GLU A 77 -4.33 -6.41 18.03
CA GLU A 77 -3.08 -7.17 18.01
C GLU A 77 -2.23 -6.89 16.78
N ALA A 78 -2.85 -6.38 15.70
CA ALA A 78 -2.17 -6.13 14.42
C ALA A 78 -1.33 -4.87 14.48
N LYS A 79 -0.02 -5.01 14.21
CA LYS A 79 1.00 -3.96 14.37
C LYS A 79 1.66 -3.61 13.04
N LYS A 80 2.28 -2.43 13.01
CA LYS A 80 3.19 -2.05 11.91
C LYS A 80 4.29 -3.12 11.74
N GLY A 81 4.45 -3.59 10.52
CA GLY A 81 5.40 -4.61 10.13
C GLY A 81 4.79 -5.98 9.89
N ASP A 82 3.66 -6.31 10.54
CA ASP A 82 3.00 -7.60 10.39
C ASP A 82 2.55 -7.85 8.95
N LEU A 83 2.66 -9.09 8.52
CA LEU A 83 2.14 -9.56 7.25
C LEU A 83 0.66 -9.93 7.36
N TYR A 84 -0.11 -9.64 6.32
CA TYR A 84 -1.53 -9.95 6.29
C TYR A 84 -2.05 -10.22 4.88
N LYS A 85 -3.22 -10.87 4.81
CA LYS A 85 -4.07 -11.03 3.61
C LYS A 85 -5.53 -10.92 3.99
N PHE A 86 -6.38 -10.80 2.99
CA PHE A 86 -7.83 -10.98 3.14
C PHE A 86 -8.20 -12.41 2.69
N CYS A 87 -8.81 -13.18 3.58
CA CYS A 87 -9.40 -14.47 3.28
C CYS A 87 -10.87 -14.27 2.90
N ILE A 88 -11.21 -14.54 1.66
CA ILE A 88 -12.51 -14.28 1.06
C ILE A 88 -13.25 -15.61 0.89
N GLU A 89 -14.40 -15.76 1.52
CA GLU A 89 -15.33 -16.86 1.26
C GLU A 89 -16.23 -16.48 0.08
N THR A 90 -16.28 -17.33 -0.92
CA THR A 90 -17.18 -17.18 -2.07
C THR A 90 -18.55 -17.81 -1.78
N PHE A 91 -19.56 -17.46 -2.56
CA PHE A 91 -20.88 -18.12 -2.47
C PHE A 91 -20.84 -19.61 -2.84
N SER A 92 -19.82 -20.08 -3.55
CA SER A 92 -19.60 -21.52 -3.81
C SER A 92 -18.98 -22.27 -2.63
N GLY A 93 -18.63 -21.57 -1.53
CA GLY A 93 -18.00 -22.15 -0.34
C GLY A 93 -16.47 -22.28 -0.45
N SER A 94 -15.85 -21.77 -1.50
CA SER A 94 -14.39 -21.74 -1.64
C SER A 94 -13.78 -20.57 -0.87
N PHE A 95 -12.56 -20.77 -0.35
CA PHE A 95 -11.79 -19.72 0.30
C PHE A 95 -10.62 -19.29 -0.58
N ILE A 96 -10.42 -17.99 -0.70
CA ILE A 96 -9.37 -17.40 -1.54
C ILE A 96 -8.63 -16.34 -0.73
N ASP A 97 -7.31 -16.49 -0.57
CA ASP A 97 -6.47 -15.50 0.10
C ASP A 97 -5.95 -14.48 -0.91
N LYS A 98 -6.23 -13.21 -0.66
CA LYS A 98 -5.83 -12.09 -1.52
C LYS A 98 -4.95 -11.09 -0.77
N ALA A 99 -3.91 -10.62 -1.46
CA ALA A 99 -3.19 -9.43 -1.02
C ALA A 99 -4.11 -8.19 -1.06
N ASP A 100 -3.79 -7.20 -0.25
CA ASP A 100 -4.51 -5.94 -0.21
C ASP A 100 -4.11 -5.05 -1.41
N PRO A 101 -5.05 -4.67 -2.28
CA PRO A 101 -4.75 -3.78 -3.40
C PRO A 101 -4.37 -2.35 -2.97
N PHE A 102 -4.69 -1.95 -1.73
CA PHE A 102 -4.36 -0.65 -1.16
C PHE A 102 -3.18 -0.70 -0.18
N ALA A 103 -2.43 -1.80 -0.13
CA ALA A 103 -1.28 -1.90 0.74
C ALA A 103 -0.16 -0.92 0.33
N ASN A 104 0.38 -0.20 1.32
CA ASN A 104 1.54 0.68 1.11
C ASN A 104 2.87 -0.09 1.01
N SER A 105 2.88 -1.37 1.38
CA SER A 105 4.06 -2.24 1.31
C SER A 105 3.65 -3.70 1.14
N ALA A 106 4.48 -4.46 0.47
CA ALA A 106 4.30 -5.89 0.25
C ALA A 106 5.43 -6.70 0.86
N GLU A 107 5.17 -7.98 1.04
CA GLU A 107 6.19 -8.97 1.38
C GLU A 107 7.21 -9.10 0.25
N MET A 108 8.45 -9.43 0.61
CA MET A 108 9.49 -9.74 -0.37
C MET A 108 9.18 -11.04 -1.11
N ARG A 109 9.34 -11.04 -2.41
CA ARG A 109 9.19 -12.29 -3.21
C ARG A 109 10.08 -13.41 -2.69
N PRO A 110 9.61 -14.67 -2.68
CA PRO A 110 8.41 -15.22 -3.33
C PRO A 110 7.11 -15.02 -2.52
N GLY A 111 7.15 -14.40 -1.36
CA GLY A 111 5.96 -14.10 -0.58
C GLY A 111 4.95 -13.22 -1.33
N THR A 112 3.69 -13.31 -0.95
CA THR A 112 2.58 -12.62 -1.62
C THR A 112 1.65 -11.88 -0.65
N ALA A 113 2.07 -11.72 0.60
CA ALA A 113 1.31 -11.01 1.60
C ALA A 113 1.50 -9.48 1.48
N SER A 114 0.57 -8.74 2.01
CA SER A 114 0.69 -7.31 2.26
C SER A 114 1.33 -7.07 3.62
N ARG A 115 1.98 -5.92 3.81
CA ARG A 115 2.62 -5.55 5.07
C ARG A 115 1.98 -4.29 5.63
N ILE A 116 1.60 -4.32 6.91
CA ILE A 116 1.06 -3.15 7.61
C ILE A 116 2.14 -2.07 7.67
N THR A 117 1.87 -0.91 7.09
CA THR A 117 2.85 0.18 6.98
C THR A 117 2.18 1.50 7.29
N ASP A 118 2.81 2.27 8.17
CA ASP A 118 2.42 3.64 8.48
C ASP A 118 3.31 4.61 7.71
N ILE A 119 2.73 5.39 6.83
CA ILE A 119 3.39 6.43 6.03
C ILE A 119 3.09 7.85 6.54
N SER A 120 2.33 8.00 7.64
CA SER A 120 1.92 9.31 8.17
C SER A 120 3.10 10.18 8.64
N ASN A 121 4.20 9.54 9.05
CA ASN A 121 5.42 10.20 9.51
C ASN A 121 6.42 10.53 8.39
N LEU A 122 6.07 10.29 7.12
CA LEU A 122 6.93 10.60 6.00
C LEU A 122 7.08 12.11 5.83
N LYS A 123 8.30 12.61 6.05
CA LYS A 123 8.64 14.02 5.84
C LYS A 123 9.13 14.22 4.41
N TRP A 124 8.39 14.99 3.65
CA TRP A 124 8.78 15.37 2.30
C TRP A 124 9.77 16.54 2.35
N SER A 125 10.85 16.45 1.57
CA SER A 125 11.87 17.52 1.48
C SER A 125 11.80 18.28 0.15
N ASP A 126 10.74 18.10 -0.60
CA ASP A 126 10.53 18.57 -1.99
C ASP A 126 9.77 19.92 -2.09
N GLY A 127 9.59 20.63 -0.98
CA GLY A 127 8.80 21.87 -0.95
C GLY A 127 9.21 22.92 -1.98
N LYS A 128 10.51 23.09 -2.21
CA LYS A 128 11.03 24.00 -3.26
C LYS A 128 10.62 23.55 -4.68
N TRP A 129 10.69 22.25 -4.93
CA TRP A 129 10.24 21.66 -6.19
C TRP A 129 8.74 21.84 -6.38
N MET A 130 7.95 21.56 -5.36
CA MET A 130 6.50 21.72 -5.41
C MET A 130 6.07 23.17 -5.65
N GLU A 131 6.81 24.14 -5.13
CA GLU A 131 6.54 25.56 -5.42
C GLU A 131 6.93 25.92 -6.86
N HIS A 132 8.11 25.52 -7.32
CA HIS A 132 8.53 25.70 -8.71
C HIS A 132 7.53 25.05 -9.70
N ARG A 133 7.07 23.83 -9.40
CA ARG A 133 6.11 23.09 -10.25
C ARG A 133 4.79 23.84 -10.47
N LYS A 134 4.34 24.70 -9.57
CA LYS A 134 3.09 25.46 -9.72
C LYS A 134 3.17 26.46 -10.90
N THR A 135 4.34 26.97 -11.18
CA THR A 135 4.59 27.96 -12.24
C THR A 135 5.30 27.39 -13.46
N TRP A 136 5.77 26.16 -13.38
CA TRP A 136 6.50 25.51 -14.45
C TRP A 136 5.59 25.15 -15.62
N ASP A 137 5.92 25.67 -16.81
CA ASP A 137 5.23 25.37 -18.05
C ASP A 137 6.01 24.28 -18.81
N HIS A 138 5.55 23.04 -18.68
CA HIS A 138 6.17 21.86 -19.30
C HIS A 138 6.16 21.88 -20.83
N HIS A 139 5.42 22.79 -21.46
CA HIS A 139 5.43 22.99 -22.92
C HIS A 139 6.51 23.97 -23.39
N LYS A 140 7.03 24.80 -22.50
CA LYS A 140 8.00 25.86 -22.83
C LYS A 140 9.39 25.62 -22.27
N GLU A 141 9.50 24.81 -21.22
CA GLU A 141 10.78 24.54 -20.56
C GLU A 141 11.36 23.20 -20.97
N PRO A 142 12.70 23.07 -21.04
CA PRO A 142 13.34 21.81 -21.41
C PRO A 142 13.10 20.75 -20.34
N MET A 143 12.85 19.51 -20.78
CA MET A 143 12.68 18.36 -19.92
C MET A 143 13.60 17.23 -20.35
N ALA A 144 14.34 16.66 -19.40
CA ALA A 144 15.11 15.43 -19.59
C ALA A 144 14.42 14.26 -18.86
N ILE A 145 14.06 13.22 -19.61
CA ILE A 145 13.43 12.01 -19.09
C ILE A 145 14.43 10.86 -19.16
N TYR A 146 14.66 10.21 -18.03
CA TYR A 146 15.44 8.99 -17.96
C TYR A 146 14.58 7.87 -17.38
N GLU A 147 14.18 6.94 -18.24
CA GLU A 147 13.46 5.75 -17.85
C GLU A 147 14.43 4.66 -17.41
N ALA A 148 14.20 4.05 -16.25
CA ALA A 148 15.04 2.99 -15.75
C ALA A 148 14.25 1.99 -14.91
N HIS A 149 14.49 0.70 -15.14
CA HIS A 149 14.01 -0.38 -14.28
C HIS A 149 15.13 -0.75 -13.30
N ILE A 150 15.01 -0.31 -12.05
CA ILE A 150 16.06 -0.42 -11.02
C ILE A 150 16.52 -1.86 -10.82
N GLY A 151 15.60 -2.83 -10.80
CA GLY A 151 15.88 -4.24 -10.61
C GLY A 151 16.72 -4.90 -11.71
N SER A 152 16.78 -4.31 -12.91
CA SER A 152 17.56 -4.80 -14.04
C SER A 152 18.69 -3.85 -14.49
N TRP A 153 18.71 -2.61 -13.96
CA TRP A 153 19.68 -1.59 -14.38
C TRP A 153 21.12 -1.96 -14.07
N LYS A 154 21.40 -2.42 -12.85
CA LYS A 154 22.70 -2.93 -12.40
C LYS A 154 22.53 -3.76 -11.12
N ARG A 155 23.48 -4.67 -10.87
CA ARG A 155 23.51 -5.50 -9.66
C ARG A 155 24.87 -5.38 -8.97
N HIS A 156 24.91 -5.67 -7.67
CA HIS A 156 26.15 -5.84 -6.95
C HIS A 156 26.86 -7.11 -7.44
N PRO A 157 28.18 -7.08 -7.68
CA PRO A 157 28.92 -8.26 -8.09
C PRO A 157 28.85 -9.36 -7.01
N GLY A 158 28.66 -10.61 -7.43
CA GLY A 158 28.72 -11.79 -6.54
C GLY A 158 27.47 -12.07 -5.71
N GLU A 159 26.43 -11.28 -5.86
CA GLU A 159 25.15 -11.48 -5.15
C GLU A 159 24.03 -11.83 -6.13
N ASP A 160 24.02 -12.96 -6.75
CA ASP A 160 22.98 -13.47 -7.65
C ASP A 160 21.71 -12.59 -7.77
N TYR A 161 20.52 -13.16 -7.56
CA TYR A 161 19.24 -12.43 -7.64
C TYR A 161 18.94 -11.54 -6.41
N LYS A 162 19.76 -11.54 -5.36
CA LYS A 162 19.62 -10.68 -4.17
C LYS A 162 20.40 -9.36 -4.27
N GLY A 163 21.32 -9.25 -5.21
CA GLY A 163 22.20 -8.10 -5.37
C GLY A 163 21.56 -6.89 -6.06
N PHE A 164 20.29 -6.57 -5.80
CA PHE A 164 19.67 -5.37 -6.35
C PHE A 164 20.18 -4.10 -5.68
N TYR A 165 20.36 -3.04 -6.47
CA TYR A 165 20.60 -1.71 -5.92
C TYR A 165 19.36 -1.22 -5.16
N THR A 166 19.58 -0.62 -3.99
CA THR A 166 18.54 0.15 -3.29
C THR A 166 18.24 1.44 -4.05
N TYR A 167 17.08 2.05 -3.78
CA TYR A 167 16.73 3.35 -4.35
C TYR A 167 17.78 4.43 -4.05
N ARG A 168 18.41 4.43 -2.88
CA ARG A 168 19.46 5.37 -2.50
C ARG A 168 20.74 5.17 -3.31
N GLU A 169 21.20 3.94 -3.42
CA GLU A 169 22.39 3.60 -4.23
C GLU A 169 22.20 3.94 -5.71
N PHE A 170 20.96 3.73 -6.22
CA PHE A 170 20.62 4.13 -7.58
C PHE A 170 20.68 5.65 -7.73
N ALA A 171 20.11 6.41 -6.80
CA ALA A 171 20.12 7.88 -6.81
C ALA A 171 21.55 8.44 -6.73
N ASP A 172 22.40 7.91 -5.84
CA ASP A 172 23.80 8.34 -5.68
C ASP A 172 24.61 8.16 -6.96
N ARG A 173 24.44 7.04 -7.63
CA ARG A 173 25.17 6.78 -8.90
C ARG A 173 24.69 7.66 -10.05
N LYS A 174 23.45 8.08 -10.03
CA LYS A 174 22.90 9.04 -11.00
C LYS A 174 23.44 10.44 -10.77
N SER A 175 23.45 10.91 -9.53
CA SER A 175 23.95 12.25 -9.18
C SER A 175 25.44 12.39 -9.50
N THR A 176 26.25 11.34 -9.27
CA THR A 176 27.68 11.34 -9.60
C THR A 176 27.95 11.44 -11.10
N ARG A 177 27.12 10.84 -11.95
CA ARG A 177 27.28 10.97 -13.44
C ARG A 177 26.83 12.34 -13.97
N LEU A 178 25.81 12.94 -13.40
CA LEU A 178 25.36 14.29 -13.80
C LEU A 178 26.36 15.37 -13.39
N ASN A 179 27.08 15.19 -12.27
CA ASN A 179 28.11 16.13 -11.79
C ASN A 179 29.47 15.97 -12.49
N SER A 180 29.74 14.88 -13.19
CA SER A 180 30.98 14.65 -13.92
C SER A 180 30.97 15.14 -15.38
N SER A 181 29.92 15.84 -15.79
CA SER A 181 29.77 16.39 -17.15
C SER A 181 29.88 17.92 -17.23
N HIS A 182 30.65 18.51 -16.27
CA HIS A 182 31.05 19.93 -16.29
C HIS A 182 32.56 20.07 -16.35
#